data_c3237672c717a44fcdea5ab25b631490
#
_entry.id   c3237672c717a44fcdea5ab25b631490
#
_cell.length_a   1.000
_cell.length_b   1.000
_cell.length_c   1.000
_cell.angle_alpha   90.00
_cell.angle_beta   90.00
_cell.angle_gamma   90.00
#
_symmetry.space_group_name_H-M   'P 1'
#
loop_
_entity.id
_entity.type
_entity.pdbx_description
1 polymer ?
#
loop_
_entity_poly.entity_id
_entity_poly.type
_entity_poly.pdbx_seq_one_letter_code
_entity_poly.pdbx_strand_id
1 'polypeptide(L)'
;MKYKLKQIAEIINGSTPSTSNSEYWDGDISWITPKDMSLQMKRYISNGGRNITQKGYDSCSTTLVPKDTILLTSRAPIGYISIAQNELCTNQGFKSIICGDKVLPLFMYYWLSTKVDFLKSISNG
;
A
#
# COMPACT_ATOMS: atom_id res chain seq x y z
N MET A 1 -5.42 -24.54 2.71
CA MET A 1 -4.16 -23.99 3.25
C MET A 1 -4.46 -23.31 4.58
N LYS A 2 -3.80 -23.73 5.64
CA LYS A 2 -4.09 -23.25 6.99
C LYS A 2 -2.98 -22.37 7.57
N TYR A 3 -2.54 -21.38 6.81
CA TYR A 3 -1.56 -20.43 7.30
C TYR A 3 -2.29 -19.13 7.72
N LYS A 4 -1.87 -18.56 8.84
CA LYS A 4 -2.25 -17.18 9.16
C LYS A 4 -1.50 -16.25 8.22
N LEU A 5 -2.11 -15.11 7.87
CA LEU A 5 -1.51 -14.17 6.93
C LEU A 5 -0.08 -13.80 7.32
N LYS A 6 0.16 -13.51 8.60
CA LYS A 6 1.50 -13.13 9.08
C LYS A 6 2.53 -14.24 9.03
N GLN A 7 2.12 -15.48 8.74
CA GLN A 7 3.05 -16.61 8.57
C GLN A 7 3.53 -16.76 7.13
N ILE A 8 2.79 -16.16 6.17
CA ILE A 8 3.10 -16.28 4.74
C ILE A 8 3.40 -14.94 4.09
N ALA A 9 3.25 -13.84 4.84
CA ALA A 9 3.43 -12.50 4.32
C ALA A 9 3.84 -11.55 5.45
N GLU A 10 4.48 -10.46 5.07
CA GLU A 10 4.84 -9.38 5.97
C GLU A 10 3.89 -8.21 5.75
N ILE A 11 3.37 -7.63 6.84
CA ILE A 11 2.45 -6.49 6.78
C ILE A 11 3.21 -5.21 7.10
N ILE A 12 3.18 -4.25 6.18
CA ILE A 12 3.89 -2.98 6.31
C ILE A 12 2.87 -1.85 6.35
N ASN A 13 3.05 -0.94 7.31
CA ASN A 13 2.26 0.30 7.39
C ASN A 13 3.02 1.43 6.72
N GLY A 14 2.28 2.43 6.25
CA GLY A 14 2.86 3.63 5.66
C GLY A 14 2.83 4.82 6.60
N SER A 15 3.34 5.94 6.11
CA SER A 15 3.42 7.19 6.86
C SER A 15 3.47 8.36 5.91
N THR A 16 3.20 9.57 6.41
CA THR A 16 3.18 10.79 5.63
C THR A 16 4.26 11.75 6.11
N PRO A 17 5.20 12.16 5.23
CA PRO A 17 6.12 13.24 5.58
C PRO A 17 5.36 14.53 5.86
N SER A 18 5.95 15.44 6.64
CA SER A 18 5.33 16.71 6.95
C SER A 18 4.98 17.46 5.66
N THR A 19 3.72 17.82 5.49
CA THR A 19 3.25 18.54 4.31
C THR A 19 3.70 20.00 4.30
N SER A 20 4.16 20.52 5.42
CA SER A 20 4.64 21.90 5.52
C SER A 20 6.11 22.06 5.13
N ASN A 21 6.84 20.96 4.93
CA ASN A 21 8.24 21.03 4.52
C ASN A 21 8.38 20.67 3.05
N SER A 22 8.60 21.69 2.21
CA SER A 22 8.69 21.51 0.75
C SER A 22 9.88 20.62 0.32
N GLU A 23 10.89 20.48 1.15
CA GLU A 23 12.06 19.64 0.84
C GLU A 23 11.76 18.15 0.88
N TYR A 24 10.60 17.76 1.42
CA TYR A 24 10.18 16.36 1.52
C TYR A 24 9.45 15.87 0.28
N TRP A 25 9.06 16.75 -0.61
CA TRP A 25 8.14 16.45 -1.71
C TRP A 25 8.77 16.70 -3.08
N ASP A 26 8.14 16.13 -4.11
CA ASP A 26 8.49 16.31 -5.53
C ASP A 26 9.85 15.71 -5.89
N GLY A 27 10.19 14.59 -5.25
CA GLY A 27 11.40 13.83 -5.55
C GLY A 27 11.13 12.62 -6.44
N ASP A 28 11.96 11.60 -6.30
CA ASP A 28 11.97 10.43 -7.18
C ASP A 28 11.34 9.18 -6.55
N ILE A 29 10.90 9.25 -5.32
CA ILE A 29 10.33 8.09 -4.62
C ILE A 29 8.83 8.13 -4.76
N SER A 30 8.24 7.09 -5.35
CA SER A 30 6.79 6.97 -5.49
C SER A 30 6.13 6.83 -4.13
N TRP A 31 5.05 7.58 -3.91
CA TRP A 31 4.32 7.59 -2.65
C TRP A 31 2.83 7.63 -2.96
N ILE A 32 2.08 6.65 -2.45
CA ILE A 32 0.71 6.37 -2.87
C ILE A 32 -0.26 6.66 -1.72
N THR A 33 -1.43 7.19 -2.07
CA THR A 33 -2.54 7.44 -1.13
C THR A 33 -3.77 6.64 -1.56
N PRO A 34 -4.76 6.44 -0.65
CA PRO A 34 -6.02 5.83 -1.05
C PRO A 34 -6.73 6.60 -2.17
N LYS A 35 -6.59 7.92 -2.20
CA LYS A 35 -7.16 8.74 -3.28
C LYS A 35 -6.54 8.36 -4.63
N ASP A 36 -5.22 8.15 -4.67
CA ASP A 36 -4.56 7.71 -5.90
C ASP A 36 -5.13 6.39 -6.38
N MET A 37 -5.37 5.46 -5.47
CA MET A 37 -5.98 4.17 -5.79
C MET A 37 -7.37 4.35 -6.39
N SER A 38 -8.18 5.24 -5.80
CA SER A 38 -9.54 5.48 -6.28
C SER A 38 -9.57 6.15 -7.65
N LEU A 39 -8.58 6.99 -7.94
CA LEU A 39 -8.51 7.68 -9.23
C LEU A 39 -8.03 6.76 -10.35
N GLN A 40 -7.11 5.84 -10.06
CA GLN A 40 -6.53 4.97 -11.07
C GLN A 40 -7.31 3.69 -11.28
N MET A 41 -7.82 3.07 -10.21
CA MET A 41 -8.63 1.85 -10.29
C MET A 41 -7.98 0.74 -11.12
N LYS A 42 -6.67 0.52 -10.91
CA LYS A 42 -5.89 -0.44 -11.69
C LYS A 42 -5.37 -1.57 -10.81
N ARG A 43 -5.20 -2.77 -11.44
CA ARG A 43 -4.56 -3.90 -10.77
C ARG A 43 -3.12 -3.56 -10.37
N TYR A 44 -2.37 -2.89 -11.24
CA TYR A 44 -0.99 -2.50 -10.97
C TYR A 44 -0.89 -0.98 -10.88
N ILE A 45 -0.17 -0.50 -9.88
CA ILE A 45 0.04 0.93 -9.68
C ILE A 45 1.53 1.20 -9.50
N SER A 46 2.02 2.27 -10.12
CA SER A 46 3.45 2.61 -10.07
C SER A 46 3.72 3.92 -9.35
N ASN A 47 2.78 4.87 -9.41
CA ASN A 47 2.95 6.18 -8.80
C ASN A 47 1.60 6.79 -8.46
N GLY A 48 1.62 7.86 -7.66
CA GLY A 48 0.44 8.63 -7.32
C GLY A 48 0.56 10.06 -7.80
N GLY A 49 -0.21 10.96 -7.19
CA GLY A 49 -0.20 12.37 -7.50
C GLY A 49 1.03 13.10 -7.00
N ARG A 50 1.72 12.54 -6.00
CA ARG A 50 2.90 13.16 -5.42
C ARG A 50 3.99 12.12 -5.18
N ASN A 51 5.23 12.52 -5.39
CA ASN A 51 6.41 11.75 -4.99
C ASN A 51 7.06 12.41 -3.78
N ILE A 52 7.90 11.67 -3.08
CA ILE A 52 8.68 12.21 -1.97
C ILE A 52 10.16 12.17 -2.31
N THR A 53 10.94 13.00 -1.61
CA THR A 53 12.39 13.01 -1.73
C THR A 53 12.98 11.98 -0.76
N GLN A 54 14.28 11.70 -0.91
CA GLN A 54 14.99 10.87 0.08
C GLN A 54 14.89 11.49 1.47
N LYS A 55 14.95 12.80 1.56
CA LYS A 55 14.81 13.53 2.82
C LYS A 55 13.42 13.32 3.42
N GLY A 56 12.38 13.35 2.58
CA GLY A 56 11.03 13.06 3.02
C GLY A 56 10.89 11.62 3.49
N TYR A 57 11.47 10.67 2.78
CA TYR A 57 11.49 9.26 3.16
C TYR A 57 12.14 9.09 4.55
N ASP A 58 13.28 9.71 4.77
CA ASP A 58 14.02 9.59 6.01
C ASP A 58 13.32 10.30 7.18
N SER A 59 12.40 11.22 6.90
CA SER A 59 11.74 12.04 7.91
C SER A 59 10.61 11.35 8.66
N CYS A 60 10.12 10.23 8.14
CA CYS A 60 8.96 9.54 8.72
C CYS A 60 9.16 8.03 8.66
N SER A 61 8.16 7.28 9.11
CA SER A 61 8.27 5.82 9.21
C SER A 61 7.71 5.09 7.98
N THR A 62 7.51 5.78 6.86
CA THR A 62 7.12 5.10 5.64
C THR A 62 8.23 4.16 5.17
N THR A 63 7.86 3.08 4.50
CA THR A 63 8.80 2.04 4.09
C THR A 63 8.66 1.78 2.59
N LEU A 64 9.79 1.73 1.89
CA LEU A 64 9.81 1.29 0.50
C LEU A 64 9.47 -0.19 0.47
N VAL A 65 8.36 -0.52 -0.19
CA VAL A 65 7.99 -1.92 -0.39
C VAL A 65 8.40 -2.33 -1.80
N PRO A 66 8.76 -3.61 -2.00
CA PRO A 66 9.24 -4.06 -3.30
C PRO A 66 8.10 -4.19 -4.31
N LYS A 67 8.49 -4.33 -5.57
CA LYS A 67 7.57 -4.74 -6.63
C LYS A 67 6.78 -5.98 -6.19
N ASP A 68 5.54 -6.08 -6.63
CA ASP A 68 4.60 -7.18 -6.36
C ASP A 68 4.01 -7.18 -4.95
N THR A 69 4.29 -6.16 -4.15
CA THR A 69 3.61 -5.97 -2.87
C THR A 69 2.15 -5.67 -3.11
N ILE A 70 1.27 -6.29 -2.32
CA ILE A 70 -0.16 -6.04 -2.39
C ILE A 70 -0.49 -4.80 -1.54
N LEU A 71 -1.15 -3.83 -2.15
CA LEU A 71 -1.53 -2.59 -1.49
C LEU A 71 -3.02 -2.64 -1.19
N LEU A 72 -3.37 -2.67 0.09
CA LEU A 72 -4.76 -2.71 0.54
C LEU A 72 -5.05 -1.46 1.35
N THR A 73 -6.03 -0.66 0.92
CA THR A 73 -6.41 0.52 1.70
C THR A 73 -7.19 0.08 2.92
N SER A 74 -6.78 0.60 4.08
CA SER A 74 -7.41 0.29 5.37
C SER A 74 -8.28 1.43 5.87
N ARG A 75 -8.26 2.58 5.20
CA ARG A 75 -9.15 3.71 5.50
C ARG A 75 -9.18 4.71 4.35
N ALA A 76 -10.23 5.49 4.29
CA ALA A 76 -10.50 6.71 3.52
C ALA A 76 -10.27 6.59 2.00
N PRO A 77 -10.87 5.68 1.28
CA PRO A 77 -11.80 4.62 1.67
C PRO A 77 -11.10 3.28 1.86
N ILE A 78 -11.76 2.37 2.59
CA ILE A 78 -11.24 1.02 2.80
C ILE A 78 -11.57 0.11 1.60
N GLY A 79 -10.67 -0.83 1.30
CA GLY A 79 -10.97 -1.94 0.41
C GLY A 79 -10.50 -1.81 -1.02
N TYR A 80 -9.78 -0.76 -1.37
CA TYR A 80 -9.12 -0.71 -2.68
C TYR A 80 -7.87 -1.58 -2.62
N ILE A 81 -7.65 -2.36 -3.69
CA ILE A 81 -6.52 -3.29 -3.78
C ILE A 81 -5.81 -3.09 -5.10
N SER A 82 -4.48 -3.00 -5.05
CA SER A 82 -3.62 -2.98 -6.23
C SER A 82 -2.32 -3.71 -5.91
N ILE A 83 -1.54 -3.96 -6.94
CA ILE A 83 -0.21 -4.57 -6.82
C ILE A 83 0.83 -3.51 -7.19
N ALA A 84 1.86 -3.37 -6.37
CA ALA A 84 2.94 -2.45 -6.67
C ALA A 84 3.69 -2.88 -7.92
N GLN A 85 3.74 -2.03 -8.93
CA GLN A 85 4.43 -2.30 -10.19
C GLN A 85 5.94 -2.10 -10.06
N ASN A 86 6.36 -1.30 -9.10
CA ASN A 86 7.76 -0.99 -8.78
C ASN A 86 7.86 -0.72 -7.29
N GLU A 87 9.07 -0.49 -6.80
CA GLU A 87 9.24 -0.05 -5.42
C GLU A 87 8.48 1.24 -5.17
N LEU A 88 7.78 1.33 -4.04
CA LEU A 88 7.03 2.52 -3.67
C LEU A 88 6.76 2.58 -2.17
N CYS A 89 6.31 3.74 -1.71
CA CYS A 89 5.87 3.96 -0.34
C CYS A 89 4.38 4.29 -0.33
N THR A 90 3.77 4.26 0.84
CA THR A 90 2.36 4.64 1.01
C THR A 90 2.19 5.57 2.21
N ASN A 91 1.05 6.24 2.27
CA ASN A 91 0.65 6.92 3.49
C ASN A 91 0.13 5.90 4.52
N GLN A 92 -0.33 6.37 5.67
CA GLN A 92 -0.79 5.52 6.77
C GLN A 92 -2.15 4.87 6.52
N GLY A 93 -2.80 5.15 5.41
CA GLY A 93 -4.10 4.57 5.05
C GLY A 93 -4.02 3.20 4.39
N PHE A 94 -2.90 2.50 4.53
CA PHE A 94 -2.66 1.20 3.88
C PHE A 94 -2.23 0.14 4.86
N LYS A 95 -2.55 -1.11 4.50
CA LYS A 95 -1.85 -2.30 4.96
C LYS A 95 -1.20 -2.90 3.71
N SER A 96 0.11 -2.78 3.60
CA SER A 96 0.84 -3.30 2.44
C SER A 96 1.34 -4.70 2.79
N ILE A 97 1.12 -5.66 1.88
CA ILE A 97 1.39 -7.07 2.14
C ILE A 97 2.50 -7.53 1.21
N ILE A 98 3.65 -7.81 1.79
CA ILE A 98 4.79 -8.38 1.06
C ILE A 98 4.63 -9.89 1.12
N CYS A 99 4.29 -10.51 -0.01
CA CYS A 99 4.08 -11.94 -0.07
C CYS A 99 5.41 -12.68 0.05
N GLY A 100 5.44 -13.71 0.91
CA GLY A 100 6.57 -14.61 0.98
C GLY A 100 6.52 -15.62 -0.16
N ASP A 101 7.42 -16.60 -0.10
CA ASP A 101 7.53 -17.64 -1.12
C ASP A 101 6.41 -18.69 -1.05
N LYS A 102 5.53 -18.60 -0.03
CA LYS A 102 4.42 -19.55 0.13
C LYS A 102 3.15 -19.15 -0.58
N VAL A 103 3.09 -17.94 -1.14
CA VAL A 103 1.90 -17.47 -1.83
C VAL A 103 2.29 -16.52 -2.97
N LEU A 104 1.65 -16.71 -4.13
CA LEU A 104 1.87 -15.82 -5.27
C LEU A 104 1.12 -14.50 -5.07
N PRO A 105 1.73 -13.35 -5.44
CA PRO A 105 1.07 -12.06 -5.31
C PRO A 105 -0.30 -11.99 -6.00
N LEU A 106 -0.42 -12.52 -7.22
CA LEU A 106 -1.70 -12.52 -7.93
C LEU A 106 -2.77 -13.33 -7.19
N PHE A 107 -2.39 -14.45 -6.59
CA PHE A 107 -3.33 -15.24 -5.79
C PHE A 107 -3.81 -14.41 -4.59
N MET A 108 -2.89 -13.77 -3.87
CA MET A 108 -3.24 -12.93 -2.73
C MET A 108 -4.14 -11.77 -3.14
N TYR A 109 -3.85 -11.15 -4.28
CA TYR A 109 -4.67 -10.07 -4.82
C TYR A 109 -6.12 -10.51 -5.03
N TYR A 110 -6.32 -11.62 -5.72
CA TYR A 110 -7.66 -12.12 -6.01
C TYR A 110 -8.37 -12.61 -4.74
N TRP A 111 -7.65 -13.29 -3.87
CA TRP A 111 -8.22 -13.77 -2.61
C TRP A 111 -8.72 -12.60 -1.76
N LEU A 112 -7.91 -11.56 -1.60
CA LEU A 112 -8.31 -10.36 -0.86
C LEU A 112 -9.47 -9.64 -1.53
N SER A 113 -9.53 -9.64 -2.85
CA SER A 113 -10.64 -9.03 -3.59
C SER A 113 -11.97 -9.67 -3.21
N THR A 114 -11.99 -10.98 -2.94
CA THR A 114 -13.20 -11.67 -2.51
C THR A 114 -13.59 -11.32 -1.07
N LYS A 115 -12.69 -10.73 -0.28
CA LYS A 115 -12.90 -10.41 1.13
C LYS A 115 -13.17 -8.94 1.40
N VAL A 116 -13.21 -8.10 0.37
CA VAL A 116 -13.36 -6.64 0.54
C VAL A 116 -14.63 -6.29 1.31
N ASP A 117 -15.76 -6.90 0.96
CA ASP A 117 -17.02 -6.60 1.64
C ASP A 117 -16.98 -6.96 3.12
N PHE A 118 -16.36 -8.09 3.45
CA PHE A 118 -16.18 -8.50 4.83
C PHE A 118 -15.27 -7.50 5.57
N LEU A 119 -14.17 -7.09 4.94
CA LEU A 119 -13.26 -6.10 5.53
C LEU A 119 -13.97 -4.77 5.80
N LYS A 120 -14.81 -4.33 4.87
CA LYS A 120 -15.61 -3.12 5.06
C LYS A 120 -16.57 -3.25 6.23
N SER A 121 -17.18 -4.41 6.38
CA SER A 121 -18.16 -4.62 7.44
C SER A 121 -17.53 -4.56 8.83
N ILE A 122 -16.36 -5.12 9.03
CA ILE A 122 -15.70 -5.12 10.34
C ILE A 122 -15.05 -3.78 10.69
N SER A 123 -14.67 -2.99 9.70
CA SER A 123 -14.02 -1.70 9.96
C SER A 123 -15.03 -0.58 10.22
N ASN A 124 -16.26 -0.74 9.76
CA ASN A 124 -17.34 0.22 10.01
C ASN A 124 -18.18 -0.14 11.23
N GLY A 125 -17.89 -1.27 11.82
CA GLY A 125 -18.62 -1.77 12.99
C GLY A 125 -18.12 -1.24 14.32
#